data_e6097c74f858acaa68072a7ff5908ab6
#
_entry.id   e6097c74f858acaa68072a7ff5908ab6
#
_cell.length_a   1.000
_cell.length_b   1.000
_cell.length_c   1.000
_cell.angle_alpha   90.00
_cell.angle_beta   90.00
_cell.angle_gamma   90.00
#
_symmetry.space_group_name_H-M   'P 1'
#
loop_
_entity.id
_entity.type
_entity.pdbx_description
1 polymer ?
#
loop_
_entity_poly.entity_id
_entity_poly.type
_entity_poly.pdbx_seq_one_letter_code
_entity_poly.pdbx_strand_id
1 'polypeptide(L)'
;GIQKKKLVTGATVQVKGDDIQKLNTVSALGALQSQTPGVNITQSSGMPGEGFNVTIRGLGTTGSSGPLYIIDGVTGADINNLNPADIESIDVLKDAASAAIYGSRAANGVVLVTTKQGKAGKASISYDGYFGVQNVYKMVPTLNAQEYAMVQNEGRLMDGLPAYDFSSLVPNWESYANGTNKGTNWLDAMRNENAPIQNHALNITGGSEQSVYSIGISYTSQEGILGKPVQPKYERYTFRLNTEHTILKNNDFDIVKFGENLTYSYSEKSGISIGNQYQNDINGALKANPFLPMYDENGDYHYALPWDVTGENPIALMKYAHGQNLTKKHNIKANVYVTLQPIKNLKIKSSFGLTMDANTYRSFVPVYELASNVYNKENKVTQQMYISSGWLWENTASYDFKINENHNFSAMIGQSIERSGLGDNLSASNVNSIF
;
A
#
# COMPACT_ATOMS: atom_id res chain seq x y z
N GLY A 1 8.19 23.21 11.84
CA GLY A 1 8.43 24.63 11.56
C GLY A 1 8.85 24.84 10.10
N ILE A 2 8.38 25.88 9.46
CA ILE A 2 8.78 26.24 8.08
C ILE A 2 10.15 26.91 8.15
N GLN A 3 11.16 26.27 7.59
CA GLN A 3 12.52 26.84 7.51
C GLN A 3 12.89 27.08 6.04
N LYS A 4 13.55 28.21 5.74
CA LYS A 4 14.02 28.48 4.37
C LYS A 4 15.05 27.41 3.95
N LYS A 5 14.91 26.82 2.76
CA LYS A 5 15.79 25.76 2.23
C LYS A 5 17.28 26.08 2.32
N LYS A 6 17.67 27.37 2.18
CA LYS A 6 19.06 27.83 2.34
C LYS A 6 19.62 27.71 3.76
N LEU A 7 18.76 27.55 4.77
CA LEU A 7 19.15 27.45 6.18
C LEU A 7 19.10 26.00 6.70
N VAL A 8 18.70 25.06 5.88
CA VAL A 8 18.70 23.63 6.23
C VAL A 8 20.09 23.09 5.99
N THR A 9 20.82 22.80 7.06
CA THR A 9 22.19 22.26 7.03
C THR A 9 22.23 20.74 6.93
N GLY A 10 21.09 20.07 7.09
CA GLY A 10 20.96 18.61 7.03
C GLY A 10 20.74 18.05 5.62
N ALA A 11 21.03 16.76 5.43
CA ALA A 11 20.79 16.06 4.18
C ALA A 11 19.28 15.81 3.96
N THR A 12 18.64 16.74 3.27
CA THR A 12 17.21 16.65 2.90
C THR A 12 17.05 16.51 1.39
N VAL A 13 16.09 15.69 0.98
CA VAL A 13 15.65 15.61 -0.43
C VAL A 13 14.17 15.95 -0.46
N GLN A 14 13.83 16.91 -1.32
CA GLN A 14 12.47 17.32 -1.57
C GLN A 14 12.04 16.92 -2.96
N VAL A 15 10.87 16.28 -3.06
CA VAL A 15 10.17 15.98 -4.31
C VAL A 15 8.87 16.78 -4.31
N LYS A 16 8.64 17.52 -5.39
CA LYS A 16 7.44 18.34 -5.56
C LYS A 16 6.27 17.50 -6.06
N GLY A 17 5.05 17.90 -5.70
CA GLY A 17 3.83 17.24 -6.13
C GLY A 17 3.68 17.16 -7.65
N ASP A 18 4.07 18.21 -8.38
CA ASP A 18 4.02 18.22 -9.84
C ASP A 18 4.93 17.15 -10.48
N ASP A 19 6.06 16.82 -9.86
CA ASP A 19 6.96 15.77 -10.36
C ASP A 19 6.43 14.38 -10.03
N ILE A 20 5.72 14.24 -8.91
CA ILE A 20 5.03 13.03 -8.51
C ILE A 20 3.88 12.71 -9.48
N GLN A 21 3.07 13.71 -9.85
CA GLN A 21 1.91 13.55 -10.73
C GLN A 21 2.31 13.10 -12.15
N LYS A 22 3.44 13.56 -12.69
CA LYS A 22 3.93 13.19 -14.03
C LYS A 22 4.19 11.69 -14.20
N LEU A 23 4.31 10.93 -13.11
CA LEU A 23 4.67 9.51 -13.14
C LEU A 23 3.48 8.57 -13.28
N ASN A 24 2.24 9.08 -13.31
CA ASN A 24 1.01 8.30 -13.51
C ASN A 24 0.96 7.02 -12.65
N THR A 25 1.25 7.15 -11.36
CA THR A 25 1.25 6.05 -10.40
C THR A 25 0.09 6.20 -9.41
N VAL A 26 -0.44 5.09 -8.95
CA VAL A 26 -1.48 5.05 -7.91
C VAL A 26 -0.93 5.25 -6.49
N SER A 27 0.39 5.22 -6.32
CA SER A 27 1.08 5.33 -5.04
C SER A 27 2.09 6.47 -5.03
N ALA A 28 2.02 7.30 -3.98
CA ALA A 28 3.00 8.36 -3.75
C ALA A 28 4.42 7.80 -3.52
N LEU A 29 4.55 6.65 -2.87
CA LEU A 29 5.84 5.99 -2.66
C LEU A 29 6.41 5.42 -3.96
N GLY A 30 5.55 4.87 -4.83
CA GLY A 30 5.96 4.43 -6.16
C GLY A 30 6.54 5.57 -6.99
N ALA A 31 5.97 6.78 -6.87
CA ALA A 31 6.50 7.97 -7.53
C ALA A 31 7.86 8.43 -6.99
N LEU A 32 8.16 8.16 -5.73
CA LEU A 32 9.46 8.49 -5.14
C LEU A 32 10.58 7.51 -5.53
N GLN A 33 10.23 6.35 -6.05
CA GLN A 33 11.22 5.35 -6.48
C GLN A 33 12.14 5.95 -7.54
N SER A 34 13.44 5.82 -7.32
CA SER A 34 14.50 6.40 -8.19
C SER A 34 14.59 7.95 -8.21
N GLN A 35 13.71 8.68 -7.51
CA GLN A 35 13.75 10.15 -7.41
C GLN A 35 14.54 10.64 -6.19
N THR A 36 14.80 9.77 -5.22
CA THR A 36 15.37 10.14 -3.92
C THR A 36 16.68 9.38 -3.65
N PRO A 37 17.86 9.92 -3.97
CA PRO A 37 19.15 9.26 -3.70
C PRO A 37 19.28 8.86 -2.23
N GLY A 38 19.74 7.62 -1.94
CA GLY A 38 19.91 7.09 -0.58
C GLY A 38 18.61 6.69 0.12
N VAL A 39 17.50 6.64 -0.61
CA VAL A 39 16.23 6.02 -0.17
C VAL A 39 15.97 4.81 -1.05
N ASN A 40 15.87 3.66 -0.45
CA ASN A 40 15.50 2.42 -1.14
C ASN A 40 14.01 2.19 -0.96
N ILE A 41 13.28 2.12 -2.08
CA ILE A 41 11.84 1.90 -2.12
C ILE A 41 11.59 0.65 -2.94
N THR A 42 11.09 -0.39 -2.28
CA THR A 42 10.80 -1.68 -2.90
C THR A 42 9.35 -2.06 -2.66
N GLN A 43 8.75 -2.69 -3.64
CA GLN A 43 7.42 -3.28 -3.51
C GLN A 43 7.60 -4.76 -3.16
N SER A 44 6.94 -5.24 -2.11
CA SER A 44 7.02 -6.64 -1.68
C SER A 44 6.28 -7.59 -2.62
N SER A 45 5.27 -7.07 -3.32
CA SER A 45 4.54 -7.81 -4.34
C SER A 45 3.96 -6.85 -5.37
N GLY A 46 3.62 -7.37 -6.56
CA GLY A 46 2.91 -6.62 -7.60
C GLY A 46 1.39 -6.63 -7.45
N MET A 47 0.86 -7.03 -6.30
CA MET A 47 -0.59 -7.10 -6.06
C MET A 47 -1.21 -5.71 -5.94
N PRO A 48 -2.44 -5.50 -6.45
CA PRO A 48 -3.15 -4.25 -6.31
C PRO A 48 -3.28 -3.80 -4.86
N GLY A 49 -3.03 -2.50 -4.61
CA GLY A 49 -3.16 -1.91 -3.28
C GLY A 49 -2.12 -2.36 -2.25
N GLU A 50 -1.05 -3.04 -2.68
CA GLU A 50 0.09 -3.32 -1.80
C GLU A 50 0.95 -2.07 -1.60
N GLY A 51 1.45 -1.93 -0.36
CA GLY A 51 2.35 -0.86 0.03
C GLY A 51 3.79 -1.08 -0.46
N PHE A 52 4.61 -0.08 -0.19
CA PHE A 52 6.04 -0.11 -0.46
C PHE A 52 6.82 -0.19 0.84
N ASN A 53 7.91 -0.94 0.84
CA ASN A 53 8.91 -0.92 1.89
C ASN A 53 9.91 0.20 1.60
N VAL A 54 10.10 1.08 2.56
CA VAL A 54 11.02 2.21 2.45
C VAL A 54 12.12 2.07 3.49
N THR A 55 13.37 2.15 3.06
CA THR A 55 14.53 2.21 3.95
C THR A 55 15.41 3.40 3.55
N ILE A 56 15.85 4.16 4.55
CA ILE A 56 16.72 5.32 4.38
C ILE A 56 18.12 4.95 4.86
N ARG A 57 19.13 5.10 3.98
CA ARG A 57 20.53 4.74 4.23
C ARG A 57 20.78 3.29 4.64
N GLY A 58 19.91 2.37 4.23
CA GLY A 58 20.05 0.94 4.49
C GLY A 58 19.39 0.47 5.79
N LEU A 59 19.61 -0.79 6.13
CA LEU A 59 19.04 -1.44 7.32
C LEU A 59 19.95 -1.20 8.52
N GLY A 60 19.51 -0.41 9.48
CA GLY A 60 20.24 -0.12 10.73
C GLY A 60 19.79 -0.96 11.93
N THR A 61 18.77 -1.80 11.77
CA THR A 61 18.18 -2.62 12.83
C THR A 61 17.63 -3.93 12.29
N THR A 62 17.53 -4.94 13.13
CA THR A 62 16.83 -6.21 12.84
C THR A 62 15.30 -6.11 13.09
N GLY A 63 14.85 -5.03 13.70
CA GLY A 63 13.43 -4.74 13.90
C GLY A 63 12.83 -3.95 12.73
N SER A 64 11.85 -3.07 13.02
CA SER A 64 11.25 -2.20 12.01
C SER A 64 12.27 -1.16 11.51
N SER A 65 12.59 -1.21 10.22
CA SER A 65 13.53 -0.29 9.55
C SER A 65 12.84 0.83 8.77
N GLY A 66 11.51 0.88 8.78
CA GLY A 66 10.73 1.90 8.08
C GLY A 66 10.93 3.30 8.69
N PRO A 67 10.87 4.37 7.87
CA PRO A 67 10.94 5.75 8.37
C PRO A 67 9.66 6.14 9.11
N LEU A 68 9.77 7.21 9.90
CA LEU A 68 8.60 7.85 10.48
C LEU A 68 7.89 8.69 9.40
N TYR A 69 6.63 8.43 9.14
CA TYR A 69 5.79 9.24 8.27
C TYR A 69 5.06 10.32 9.07
N ILE A 70 5.10 11.55 8.56
CA ILE A 70 4.37 12.67 9.13
C ILE A 70 3.63 13.36 8.00
N ILE A 71 2.32 13.37 8.08
CA ILE A 71 1.45 13.93 7.04
C ILE A 71 0.69 15.12 7.65
N ASP A 72 0.93 16.33 7.13
CA ASP A 72 0.35 17.58 7.63
C ASP A 72 0.51 17.77 9.15
N GLY A 73 1.65 17.33 9.70
CA GLY A 73 1.98 17.42 11.12
C GLY A 73 1.46 16.27 11.98
N VAL A 74 0.76 15.28 11.43
CA VAL A 74 0.26 14.12 12.17
C VAL A 74 1.17 12.92 11.97
N THR A 75 1.64 12.31 13.05
CA THR A 75 2.43 11.07 13.06
C THR A 75 1.53 9.82 12.93
N GLY A 76 2.12 8.71 12.45
CA GLY A 76 1.43 7.41 12.38
C GLY A 76 0.42 7.27 11.25
N ALA A 77 0.29 8.27 10.39
CA ALA A 77 -0.57 8.17 9.21
C ALA A 77 0.11 7.38 8.08
N ASP A 78 -0.67 6.56 7.37
CA ASP A 78 -0.16 5.77 6.25
C ASP A 78 -0.21 6.59 4.94
N ILE A 79 0.95 6.82 4.34
CA ILE A 79 1.09 7.53 3.06
C ILE A 79 0.39 6.82 1.90
N ASN A 80 0.19 5.49 1.98
CA ASN A 80 -0.52 4.73 0.96
C ASN A 80 -2.01 5.10 0.86
N ASN A 81 -2.56 5.78 1.87
CA ASN A 81 -3.93 6.28 1.85
C ASN A 81 -4.09 7.61 1.12
N LEU A 82 -2.98 8.25 0.70
CA LEU A 82 -3.02 9.50 -0.05
C LEU A 82 -3.04 9.27 -1.56
N ASN A 83 -3.77 10.14 -2.27
CA ASN A 83 -3.64 10.22 -3.72
C ASN A 83 -2.41 11.07 -4.06
N PRO A 84 -1.55 10.64 -5.02
CA PRO A 84 -0.41 11.45 -5.48
C PRO A 84 -0.79 12.88 -5.89
N ALA A 85 -1.98 13.07 -6.49
CA ALA A 85 -2.48 14.36 -6.92
C ALA A 85 -2.82 15.32 -5.76
N ASP A 86 -2.96 14.83 -4.53
CA ASP A 86 -3.22 15.63 -3.34
C ASP A 86 -1.96 16.16 -2.67
N ILE A 87 -0.78 15.72 -3.10
CA ILE A 87 0.50 16.04 -2.48
C ILE A 87 1.07 17.33 -3.07
N GLU A 88 1.49 18.26 -2.20
CA GLU A 88 2.24 19.46 -2.57
C GLU A 88 3.75 19.17 -2.57
N SER A 89 4.27 18.48 -1.54
CA SER A 89 5.67 18.06 -1.46
C SER A 89 5.87 16.86 -0.54
N ILE A 90 6.95 16.12 -0.81
CA ILE A 90 7.49 15.12 0.10
C ILE A 90 8.94 15.50 0.40
N ASP A 91 9.25 15.67 1.68
CA ASP A 91 10.58 15.99 2.18
C ASP A 91 11.12 14.81 2.98
N VAL A 92 12.28 14.28 2.58
CA VAL A 92 12.91 13.15 3.24
C VAL A 92 14.10 13.65 4.08
N LEU A 93 13.99 13.53 5.40
CA LEU A 93 15.04 13.85 6.37
C LEU A 93 15.88 12.61 6.63
N LYS A 94 17.12 12.63 6.17
CA LYS A 94 17.98 11.43 6.17
C LYS A 94 18.96 11.37 7.33
N ASP A 95 19.18 12.48 8.03
CA ASP A 95 20.14 12.55 9.13
C ASP A 95 19.47 12.89 10.46
N ALA A 96 20.14 12.49 11.55
CA ALA A 96 19.66 12.68 12.90
C ALA A 96 19.50 14.17 13.29
N ALA A 97 20.31 15.06 12.72
CA ALA A 97 20.24 16.48 13.04
C ALA A 97 18.94 17.09 12.52
N SER A 98 18.54 16.75 11.27
CA SER A 98 17.28 17.19 10.67
C SER A 98 16.06 16.56 11.32
N ALA A 99 16.21 15.35 11.86
CA ALA A 99 15.13 14.54 12.44
C ALA A 99 15.03 14.67 13.98
N ALA A 100 15.96 15.40 14.63
CA ALA A 100 16.11 15.48 16.10
C ALA A 100 14.83 15.86 16.85
N ILE A 101 14.00 16.73 16.26
CA ILE A 101 12.74 17.19 16.88
C ILE A 101 11.70 16.06 17.02
N TYR A 102 11.89 14.95 16.32
CA TYR A 102 10.97 13.78 16.36
C TYR A 102 11.47 12.67 17.29
N GLY A 103 12.62 12.90 17.97
CA GLY A 103 13.17 11.98 18.97
C GLY A 103 13.63 10.63 18.40
N SER A 104 13.63 9.60 19.24
CA SER A 104 14.12 8.25 18.90
C SER A 104 13.33 7.57 17.77
N ARG A 105 12.07 7.92 17.55
CA ARG A 105 11.24 7.40 16.46
C ARG A 105 11.78 7.76 15.07
N ALA A 106 12.56 8.82 14.98
CA ALA A 106 13.18 9.29 13.75
C ALA A 106 14.54 8.62 13.44
N ALA A 107 14.94 7.61 14.21
CA ALA A 107 16.23 6.93 14.04
C ALA A 107 16.45 6.37 12.63
N ASN A 108 15.37 5.90 11.98
CA ASN A 108 15.38 5.37 10.61
C ASN A 108 15.07 6.45 9.55
N GLY A 109 15.11 7.75 9.92
CA GLY A 109 14.75 8.86 9.07
C GLY A 109 13.26 9.24 9.15
N VAL A 110 12.93 10.37 8.53
CA VAL A 110 11.56 10.92 8.54
C VAL A 110 11.14 11.28 7.13
N VAL A 111 9.92 10.95 6.77
CA VAL A 111 9.27 11.35 5.53
C VAL A 111 8.14 12.33 5.88
N LEU A 112 8.35 13.61 5.56
CA LEU A 112 7.35 14.66 5.73
C LEU A 112 6.54 14.80 4.47
N VAL A 113 5.23 14.66 4.58
CA VAL A 113 4.30 14.85 3.46
C VAL A 113 3.46 16.08 3.74
N THR A 114 3.48 17.01 2.82
CA THR A 114 2.60 18.17 2.84
C THR A 114 1.56 18.01 1.74
N THR A 115 0.30 18.02 2.10
CA THR A 115 -0.80 18.01 1.11
C THR A 115 -1.08 19.42 0.62
N LYS A 116 -1.75 19.54 -0.52
CA LYS A 116 -2.10 20.83 -1.14
C LYS A 116 -2.89 21.70 -0.16
N GLN A 117 -2.41 22.91 0.06
CA GLN A 117 -3.02 23.91 0.94
C GLN A 117 -3.78 24.97 0.14
N GLY A 118 -4.73 25.61 0.79
CA GLY A 118 -5.44 26.75 0.22
C GLY A 118 -4.50 27.94 -0.05
N LYS A 119 -4.79 28.70 -1.08
CA LYS A 119 -4.06 29.93 -1.44
C LYS A 119 -5.06 31.05 -1.66
N ALA A 120 -4.73 32.26 -1.17
CA ALA A 120 -5.55 33.44 -1.44
C ALA A 120 -5.60 33.72 -2.96
N GLY A 121 -6.79 34.03 -3.45
CA GLY A 121 -7.03 34.28 -4.86
C GLY A 121 -8.33 33.65 -5.36
N LYS A 122 -8.57 33.78 -6.66
CA LYS A 122 -9.71 33.14 -7.32
C LYS A 122 -9.64 31.62 -7.18
N ALA A 123 -10.79 30.98 -7.07
CA ALA A 123 -10.86 29.53 -7.05
C ALA A 123 -10.23 28.93 -8.32
N SER A 124 -9.33 28.00 -8.12
CA SER A 124 -8.70 27.20 -9.18
C SER A 124 -9.18 25.78 -9.07
N ILE A 125 -9.67 25.23 -10.16
CA ILE A 125 -10.11 23.84 -10.27
C ILE A 125 -9.12 23.13 -11.16
N SER A 126 -8.56 22.03 -10.67
CA SER A 126 -7.68 21.14 -11.45
C SER A 126 -8.21 19.72 -11.41
N TYR A 127 -8.19 19.08 -12.57
CA TYR A 127 -8.48 17.67 -12.72
C TYR A 127 -7.23 16.97 -13.24
N ASP A 128 -6.85 15.87 -12.59
CA ASP A 128 -5.79 14.98 -12.98
C ASP A 128 -6.37 13.58 -13.11
N GLY A 129 -6.17 12.94 -14.26
CA GLY A 129 -6.72 11.61 -14.47
C GLY A 129 -6.00 10.84 -15.57
N TYR A 130 -5.91 9.53 -15.36
CA TYR A 130 -5.43 8.62 -16.38
C TYR A 130 -6.20 7.28 -16.33
N PHE A 131 -6.23 6.64 -17.48
CA PHE A 131 -6.67 5.27 -17.67
C PHE A 131 -5.59 4.52 -18.43
N GLY A 132 -5.34 3.27 -18.05
CA GLY A 132 -4.34 2.43 -18.69
C GLY A 132 -4.63 0.96 -18.50
N VAL A 133 -3.80 0.13 -19.10
CA VAL A 133 -3.81 -1.33 -18.94
C VAL A 133 -2.42 -1.81 -18.56
N GLN A 134 -2.38 -2.81 -17.72
CA GLN A 134 -1.16 -3.44 -17.24
C GLN A 134 -1.06 -4.87 -17.75
N ASN A 135 0.15 -5.28 -18.12
CA ASN A 135 0.46 -6.64 -18.54
C ASN A 135 1.73 -7.12 -17.87
N VAL A 136 1.87 -8.43 -17.70
CA VAL A 136 3.11 -9.01 -17.23
C VAL A 136 4.18 -8.83 -18.30
N TYR A 137 5.24 -8.08 -17.98
CA TYR A 137 6.34 -7.82 -18.89
C TYR A 137 7.15 -9.08 -19.22
N LYS A 138 7.39 -9.93 -18.18
CA LYS A 138 8.16 -11.17 -18.34
C LYS A 138 7.67 -12.21 -17.34
N MET A 139 7.28 -13.36 -17.84
CA MET A 139 6.96 -14.54 -17.02
C MET A 139 8.23 -15.32 -16.68
N VAL A 140 8.24 -15.91 -15.49
CA VAL A 140 9.25 -16.90 -15.15
C VAL A 140 8.99 -18.15 -15.99
N PRO A 141 10.01 -18.72 -16.68
CA PRO A 141 9.82 -19.95 -17.44
C PRO A 141 9.52 -21.10 -16.47
N THR A 142 8.53 -21.89 -16.80
CA THR A 142 8.14 -23.11 -16.10
C THR A 142 8.46 -24.32 -16.97
N LEU A 143 8.69 -25.46 -16.34
CA LEU A 143 8.91 -26.71 -17.06
C LEU A 143 7.63 -27.10 -17.80
N ASN A 144 7.76 -27.50 -19.05
CA ASN A 144 6.68 -28.22 -19.75
C ASN A 144 6.62 -29.68 -19.28
N ALA A 145 5.62 -30.45 -19.70
CA ALA A 145 5.41 -31.80 -19.26
C ALA A 145 6.59 -32.74 -19.55
N GLN A 146 7.23 -32.60 -20.72
CA GLN A 146 8.42 -33.38 -21.08
C GLN A 146 9.60 -33.08 -20.17
N GLU A 147 9.92 -31.81 -19.99
CA GLU A 147 11.00 -31.35 -19.11
C GLU A 147 10.73 -31.75 -17.65
N TYR A 148 9.47 -31.64 -17.21
CA TYR A 148 9.06 -32.06 -15.86
C TYR A 148 9.30 -33.56 -15.66
N ALA A 149 8.92 -34.41 -16.62
CA ALA A 149 9.16 -35.86 -16.56
C ALA A 149 10.67 -36.19 -16.46
N MET A 150 11.50 -35.49 -17.22
CA MET A 150 12.96 -35.65 -17.15
C MET A 150 13.52 -35.33 -15.76
N VAL A 151 13.15 -34.16 -15.22
CA VAL A 151 13.61 -33.68 -13.91
C VAL A 151 13.11 -34.61 -12.78
N GLN A 152 11.85 -35.06 -12.84
CA GLN A 152 11.30 -36.00 -11.87
C GLN A 152 12.04 -37.33 -11.89
N ASN A 153 12.36 -37.87 -13.05
CA ASN A 153 13.08 -39.14 -13.18
C ASN A 153 14.55 -38.98 -12.76
N GLU A 154 15.20 -37.88 -13.08
CA GLU A 154 16.54 -37.57 -12.62
C GLU A 154 16.60 -37.53 -11.08
N GLY A 155 15.70 -36.81 -10.43
CA GLY A 155 15.62 -36.73 -8.97
C GLY A 155 15.41 -38.09 -8.33
N ARG A 156 14.51 -38.91 -8.86
CA ARG A 156 14.28 -40.29 -8.35
C ARG A 156 15.52 -41.18 -8.45
N LEU A 157 16.19 -41.14 -9.60
CA LEU A 157 17.44 -41.93 -9.79
C LEU A 157 18.54 -41.46 -8.85
N MET A 158 18.65 -40.16 -8.58
CA MET A 158 19.62 -39.63 -7.59
C MET A 158 19.29 -40.11 -6.17
N ASP A 159 18.03 -40.28 -5.83
CA ASP A 159 17.58 -40.86 -4.55
C ASP A 159 17.64 -42.39 -4.49
N GLY A 160 18.16 -43.06 -5.54
CA GLY A 160 18.25 -44.51 -5.62
C GLY A 160 16.90 -45.20 -5.88
N LEU A 161 15.89 -44.45 -6.30
CA LEU A 161 14.56 -44.96 -6.62
C LEU A 161 14.46 -45.27 -8.13
N PRO A 162 13.57 -46.21 -8.55
CA PRO A 162 13.35 -46.46 -9.97
C PRO A 162 12.68 -45.25 -10.61
N ALA A 163 13.04 -44.95 -11.86
CA ALA A 163 12.37 -43.92 -12.65
C ALA A 163 10.87 -44.23 -12.81
N TYR A 164 10.05 -43.20 -12.93
CA TYR A 164 8.66 -43.34 -13.34
C TYR A 164 8.58 -43.85 -14.78
N ASP A 165 7.74 -44.84 -15.02
CA ASP A 165 7.31 -45.18 -16.37
C ASP A 165 6.07 -44.33 -16.75
N PHE A 166 6.35 -43.13 -17.26
CA PHE A 166 5.28 -42.21 -17.65
C PHE A 166 4.39 -42.75 -18.80
N SER A 167 4.89 -43.72 -19.57
CA SER A 167 4.07 -44.35 -20.62
C SER A 167 2.90 -45.16 -20.06
N SER A 168 3.04 -45.69 -18.87
CA SER A 168 1.98 -46.40 -18.15
C SER A 168 1.15 -45.50 -17.25
N LEU A 169 1.69 -44.34 -16.81
CA LEU A 169 1.04 -43.47 -15.85
C LEU A 169 0.22 -42.36 -16.49
N VAL A 170 0.63 -41.91 -17.68
CA VAL A 170 0.07 -40.72 -18.33
C VAL A 170 -0.64 -41.10 -19.63
N PRO A 171 -1.95 -40.90 -19.72
CA PRO A 171 -2.66 -41.12 -20.98
C PRO A 171 -2.09 -40.28 -22.13
N ASN A 172 -2.00 -40.88 -23.32
CA ASN A 172 -1.43 -40.19 -24.49
C ASN A 172 0.02 -39.68 -24.30
N TRP A 173 0.83 -40.42 -23.54
CA TRP A 173 2.23 -40.08 -23.25
C TRP A 173 3.04 -39.66 -24.48
N GLU A 174 2.83 -40.33 -25.63
CA GLU A 174 3.56 -40.03 -26.86
C GLU A 174 3.44 -38.54 -27.28
N SER A 175 2.31 -37.92 -27.04
CA SER A 175 2.10 -36.51 -27.34
C SER A 175 2.91 -35.58 -26.43
N TYR A 176 3.14 -35.97 -25.20
CA TYR A 176 4.02 -35.24 -24.26
C TYR A 176 5.49 -35.54 -24.57
N ALA A 177 5.85 -36.77 -24.81
CA ALA A 177 7.21 -37.20 -25.10
C ALA A 177 7.79 -36.54 -26.35
N ASN A 178 6.97 -36.35 -27.38
CA ASN A 178 7.40 -35.66 -28.61
C ASN A 178 7.22 -34.14 -28.59
N GLY A 179 6.75 -33.57 -27.46
CA GLY A 179 6.59 -32.13 -27.25
C GLY A 179 5.39 -31.50 -27.95
N THR A 180 4.50 -32.31 -28.60
CA THR A 180 3.27 -31.78 -29.21
C THR A 180 2.29 -31.26 -28.17
N ASN A 181 2.15 -31.99 -27.05
CA ASN A 181 1.44 -31.54 -25.88
C ASN A 181 2.44 -31.05 -24.81
N LYS A 182 2.39 -29.78 -24.47
CA LYS A 182 3.28 -29.19 -23.47
C LYS A 182 2.77 -29.32 -22.03
N GLY A 183 1.55 -29.84 -21.85
CA GLY A 183 0.88 -29.86 -20.55
C GLY A 183 0.30 -28.50 -20.13
N THR A 184 -0.18 -28.42 -18.91
CA THR A 184 -0.80 -27.22 -18.36
C THR A 184 0.27 -26.23 -17.88
N ASN A 185 0.27 -25.02 -18.44
CA ASN A 185 1.07 -23.91 -17.92
C ASN A 185 0.23 -23.17 -16.88
N TRP A 186 0.38 -23.56 -15.63
CA TRP A 186 -0.40 -23.04 -14.52
C TRP A 186 -0.19 -21.55 -14.26
N LEU A 187 1.03 -21.06 -14.45
CA LEU A 187 1.34 -19.64 -14.25
C LEU A 187 0.70 -18.77 -15.35
N ASP A 188 0.72 -19.26 -16.59
CA ASP A 188 0.04 -18.57 -17.71
C ASP A 188 -1.49 -18.59 -17.54
N ALA A 189 -2.04 -19.66 -16.98
CA ALA A 189 -3.47 -19.77 -16.66
C ALA A 189 -3.95 -18.72 -15.64
N MET A 190 -3.05 -18.23 -14.77
CA MET A 190 -3.33 -17.15 -13.82
C MET A 190 -3.22 -15.75 -14.43
N ARG A 191 -2.72 -15.62 -15.64
CA ARG A 191 -2.41 -14.32 -16.26
C ARG A 191 -3.70 -13.57 -16.60
N ASN A 192 -3.73 -12.30 -16.20
CA ASN A 192 -4.76 -11.35 -16.58
C ASN A 192 -4.17 -10.37 -17.59
N GLU A 193 -4.59 -10.50 -18.83
CA GLU A 193 -4.17 -9.60 -19.90
C GLU A 193 -4.96 -8.30 -19.86
N ASN A 194 -4.27 -7.18 -20.13
CA ASN A 194 -4.87 -5.85 -20.16
C ASN A 194 -5.61 -5.48 -18.88
N ALA A 195 -5.02 -5.86 -17.72
CA ALA A 195 -5.59 -5.52 -16.41
C ALA A 195 -5.75 -4.00 -16.27
N PRO A 196 -6.97 -3.48 -16.09
CA PRO A 196 -7.23 -2.04 -16.07
C PRO A 196 -6.64 -1.38 -14.83
N ILE A 197 -6.16 -0.15 -15.03
CA ILE A 197 -5.72 0.76 -13.98
C ILE A 197 -6.24 2.15 -14.30
N GLN A 198 -6.78 2.85 -13.30
CA GLN A 198 -7.25 4.21 -13.46
C GLN A 198 -7.10 5.01 -12.17
N ASN A 199 -6.91 6.32 -12.35
CA ASN A 199 -6.89 7.29 -11.27
C ASN A 199 -7.55 8.58 -11.76
N HIS A 200 -8.41 9.15 -10.92
CA HIS A 200 -9.10 10.41 -11.17
C HIS A 200 -9.05 11.26 -9.92
N ALA A 201 -8.57 12.49 -10.02
CA ALA A 201 -8.47 13.42 -8.90
C ALA A 201 -8.96 14.81 -9.31
N LEU A 202 -9.85 15.37 -8.52
CA LEU A 202 -10.34 16.72 -8.64
C LEU A 202 -9.86 17.53 -7.44
N ASN A 203 -9.18 18.64 -7.69
CA ASN A 203 -8.70 19.55 -6.66
C ASN A 203 -9.27 20.95 -6.89
N ILE A 204 -9.78 21.56 -5.82
CA ILE A 204 -10.30 22.91 -5.80
C ILE A 204 -9.54 23.68 -4.72
N THR A 205 -8.86 24.76 -5.12
CA THR A 205 -8.11 25.61 -4.20
C THR A 205 -8.52 27.07 -4.40
N GLY A 206 -8.61 27.83 -3.32
CA GLY A 206 -8.97 29.23 -3.40
C GLY A 206 -9.03 29.88 -2.04
N GLY A 207 -9.52 31.13 -2.03
CA GLY A 207 -9.76 31.84 -0.78
C GLY A 207 -9.55 33.34 -0.90
N SER A 208 -9.72 34.01 0.22
CA SER A 208 -9.42 35.41 0.45
C SER A 208 -8.11 35.56 1.26
N GLU A 209 -7.71 36.80 1.58
CA GLU A 209 -6.62 37.03 2.52
C GLU A 209 -6.90 36.51 3.95
N GLN A 210 -8.18 36.36 4.30
CA GLN A 210 -8.61 35.93 5.63
C GLN A 210 -8.93 34.44 5.72
N SER A 211 -9.32 33.81 4.62
CA SER A 211 -9.76 32.41 4.62
C SER A 211 -9.32 31.73 3.33
N VAL A 212 -8.56 30.66 3.47
CA VAL A 212 -8.10 29.84 2.34
C VAL A 212 -8.56 28.41 2.51
N TYR A 213 -8.81 27.74 1.39
CA TYR A 213 -9.26 26.35 1.38
C TYR A 213 -8.65 25.56 0.24
N SER A 214 -8.52 24.26 0.46
CA SER A 214 -8.15 23.26 -0.54
C SER A 214 -8.98 22.01 -0.33
N ILE A 215 -9.72 21.60 -1.34
CA ILE A 215 -10.58 20.41 -1.34
C ILE A 215 -10.05 19.46 -2.40
N GLY A 216 -9.87 18.19 -2.05
CA GLY A 216 -9.50 17.12 -2.98
C GLY A 216 -10.50 15.98 -2.91
N ILE A 217 -10.87 15.44 -4.07
CA ILE A 217 -11.67 14.22 -4.18
C ILE A 217 -10.98 13.35 -5.20
N SER A 218 -10.74 12.06 -4.88
CA SER A 218 -10.10 11.16 -5.82
C SER A 218 -10.67 9.75 -5.79
N TYR A 219 -10.55 9.08 -6.92
CA TYR A 219 -10.86 7.67 -7.13
C TYR A 219 -9.67 6.98 -7.78
N THR A 220 -9.30 5.82 -7.26
CA THR A 220 -8.23 4.97 -7.79
C THR A 220 -8.75 3.55 -7.90
N SER A 221 -8.50 2.88 -9.03
CA SER A 221 -8.81 1.46 -9.21
C SER A 221 -7.66 0.78 -9.94
N GLN A 222 -7.34 -0.44 -9.52
CA GLN A 222 -6.29 -1.27 -10.12
C GLN A 222 -6.71 -2.73 -10.05
N GLU A 223 -6.59 -3.45 -11.15
CA GLU A 223 -6.74 -4.91 -11.21
C GLU A 223 -5.37 -5.60 -11.25
N GLY A 224 -5.31 -6.82 -10.73
CA GLY A 224 -4.09 -7.63 -10.73
C GLY A 224 -3.76 -8.20 -12.10
N ILE A 225 -2.48 -8.20 -12.46
CA ILE A 225 -1.97 -8.80 -13.69
C ILE A 225 -1.85 -10.33 -13.62
N LEU A 226 -1.98 -10.89 -12.41
CA LEU A 226 -2.06 -12.34 -12.12
C LEU A 226 -3.23 -12.59 -11.18
N GLY A 227 -3.76 -13.81 -11.20
CA GLY A 227 -4.77 -14.28 -10.26
C GLY A 227 -6.12 -14.66 -10.88
N LYS A 228 -6.21 -14.84 -12.20
CA LYS A 228 -7.41 -15.44 -12.79
C LYS A 228 -7.64 -16.84 -12.22
N PRO A 229 -8.91 -17.21 -11.97
CA PRO A 229 -10.17 -16.49 -12.22
C PRO A 229 -10.62 -15.56 -11.06
N VAL A 230 -9.83 -15.40 -9.99
CA VAL A 230 -10.21 -14.59 -8.81
C VAL A 230 -10.21 -13.09 -9.11
N GLN A 231 -9.37 -12.64 -10.04
CA GLN A 231 -9.23 -11.23 -10.44
C GLN A 231 -8.98 -10.30 -9.24
N PRO A 232 -7.76 -10.29 -8.70
CA PRO A 232 -7.41 -9.37 -7.61
C PRO A 232 -7.72 -7.92 -7.98
N LYS A 233 -8.35 -7.18 -7.06
CA LYS A 233 -8.78 -5.82 -7.29
C LYS A 233 -8.55 -4.94 -6.07
N TYR A 234 -8.21 -3.69 -6.34
CA TYR A 234 -8.11 -2.63 -5.35
C TYR A 234 -8.85 -1.39 -5.83
N GLU A 235 -9.68 -0.83 -4.97
CA GLU A 235 -10.35 0.46 -5.19
C GLU A 235 -10.14 1.37 -3.97
N ARG A 236 -9.97 2.67 -4.22
CA ARG A 236 -9.82 3.68 -3.16
C ARG A 236 -10.53 4.96 -3.54
N TYR A 237 -11.28 5.48 -2.61
CA TYR A 237 -11.90 6.81 -2.64
C TYR A 237 -11.24 7.66 -1.56
N THR A 238 -10.83 8.88 -1.92
CA THR A 238 -10.19 9.79 -0.97
C THR A 238 -10.91 11.12 -0.99
N PHE A 239 -11.16 11.68 0.18
CA PHE A 239 -11.62 13.04 0.40
C PHE A 239 -10.62 13.79 1.27
N ARG A 240 -10.25 15.01 0.86
CA ARG A 240 -9.33 15.88 1.58
C ARG A 240 -9.91 17.29 1.69
N LEU A 241 -9.79 17.86 2.89
CA LEU A 241 -10.16 19.24 3.17
C LEU A 241 -9.06 19.89 4.02
N ASN A 242 -8.47 20.97 3.52
CA ASN A 242 -7.52 21.78 4.27
C ASN A 242 -8.03 23.23 4.24
N THR A 243 -8.17 23.83 5.43
CA THR A 243 -8.57 25.23 5.55
C THR A 243 -7.68 25.97 6.54
N GLU A 244 -7.52 27.28 6.35
CA GLU A 244 -6.92 28.18 7.32
C GLU A 244 -7.68 29.51 7.33
N HIS A 245 -8.00 29.99 8.52
CA HIS A 245 -8.77 31.19 8.75
C HIS A 245 -8.04 32.15 9.67
N THR A 246 -7.86 33.39 9.25
CA THR A 246 -7.38 34.48 10.12
C THR A 246 -8.58 35.05 10.86
N ILE A 247 -8.69 34.75 12.15
CA ILE A 247 -9.79 35.16 13.03
C ILE A 247 -9.60 36.60 13.52
N LEU A 248 -8.35 36.92 13.85
CA LEU A 248 -7.99 38.26 14.34
C LEU A 248 -6.69 38.72 13.68
N LYS A 249 -6.73 39.93 13.14
CA LYS A 249 -5.59 40.58 12.45
C LYS A 249 -5.45 42.01 12.94
N ASN A 250 -4.23 42.48 13.07
CA ASN A 250 -3.93 43.90 13.14
C ASN A 250 -3.34 44.37 11.79
N ASN A 251 -2.90 45.64 11.73
CA ASN A 251 -2.36 46.22 10.49
C ASN A 251 -1.07 45.54 10.01
N ASP A 252 -0.30 44.86 10.90
CA ASP A 252 1.05 44.37 10.61
C ASP A 252 1.12 42.85 10.50
N PHE A 253 0.26 42.11 11.23
CA PHE A 253 0.33 40.65 11.26
C PHE A 253 -0.99 40.01 11.72
N ASP A 254 -1.13 38.72 11.44
CA ASP A 254 -2.25 37.92 11.90
C ASP A 254 -2.05 37.52 13.35
N ILE A 255 -3.00 37.92 14.23
CA ILE A 255 -2.91 37.68 15.68
C ILE A 255 -3.41 36.26 16.01
N VAL A 256 -4.56 35.86 15.45
CA VAL A 256 -5.15 34.55 15.70
C VAL A 256 -5.48 33.89 14.37
N LYS A 257 -4.95 32.71 14.16
CA LYS A 257 -5.30 31.82 13.06
C LYS A 257 -5.85 30.51 13.59
N PHE A 258 -6.86 29.97 12.91
CA PHE A 258 -7.38 28.64 13.07
C PHE A 258 -7.19 27.88 11.76
N GLY A 259 -6.80 26.63 11.85
CA GLY A 259 -6.68 25.79 10.65
C GLY A 259 -7.08 24.35 10.93
N GLU A 260 -7.47 23.68 9.88
CA GLU A 260 -7.83 22.27 9.91
C GLU A 260 -7.30 21.54 8.66
N ASN A 261 -6.89 20.31 8.85
CA ASN A 261 -6.53 19.38 7.77
C ASN A 261 -7.28 18.07 8.04
N LEU A 262 -8.09 17.65 7.09
CA LEU A 262 -8.84 16.40 7.14
C LEU A 262 -8.53 15.57 5.89
N THR A 263 -8.21 14.32 6.09
CA THR A 263 -8.17 13.33 5.02
C THR A 263 -8.97 12.11 5.45
N TYR A 264 -9.89 11.70 4.60
CA TYR A 264 -10.62 10.46 4.73
C TYR A 264 -10.36 9.60 3.51
N SER A 265 -10.01 8.34 3.71
CA SER A 265 -9.96 7.37 2.63
C SER A 265 -10.77 6.13 2.96
N TYR A 266 -11.46 5.63 1.95
CA TYR A 266 -12.12 4.35 1.95
C TYR A 266 -11.50 3.48 0.86
N SER A 267 -11.13 2.24 1.20
CA SER A 267 -10.63 1.31 0.19
C SER A 267 -11.21 -0.08 0.34
N GLU A 268 -11.36 -0.75 -0.79
CA GLU A 268 -11.71 -2.16 -0.90
C GLU A 268 -10.58 -2.92 -1.60
N LYS A 269 -10.28 -4.10 -1.09
CA LYS A 269 -9.28 -4.99 -1.66
C LYS A 269 -9.78 -6.43 -1.62
N SER A 270 -9.70 -7.11 -2.75
CA SER A 270 -9.89 -8.55 -2.89
C SER A 270 -8.70 -9.16 -3.64
N GLY A 271 -8.50 -10.46 -3.53
CA GLY A 271 -7.44 -11.07 -4.31
C GLY A 271 -7.01 -12.45 -3.83
N ILE A 272 -5.88 -12.86 -4.37
CA ILE A 272 -5.21 -14.13 -4.11
C ILE A 272 -4.31 -14.03 -2.88
N SER A 273 -3.90 -15.18 -2.36
CA SER A 273 -2.91 -15.25 -1.28
C SER A 273 -1.49 -15.23 -1.84
N ILE A 274 -0.68 -14.34 -1.31
CA ILE A 274 0.76 -14.23 -1.61
C ILE A 274 1.59 -14.19 -0.32
N GLY A 275 1.07 -14.80 0.74
CA GLY A 275 1.65 -14.77 2.08
C GLY A 275 3.04 -15.37 2.19
N ASN A 276 3.17 -16.47 2.93
CA ASN A 276 4.44 -17.19 3.05
C ASN A 276 4.58 -18.24 1.94
N GLN A 277 5.67 -19.03 1.95
CA GLN A 277 5.92 -20.08 0.94
C GLN A 277 4.87 -21.21 0.89
N TYR A 278 4.04 -21.37 1.93
CA TYR A 278 3.03 -22.43 2.01
C TYR A 278 1.63 -21.93 1.62
N GLN A 279 1.40 -20.63 1.76
CA GLN A 279 0.12 -19.99 1.45
C GLN A 279 0.33 -18.93 0.37
N ASN A 280 0.76 -19.39 -0.80
CA ASN A 280 1.11 -18.53 -1.91
C ASN A 280 0.63 -19.16 -3.20
N ASP A 281 -0.43 -18.61 -3.77
CA ASP A 281 -1.08 -19.13 -4.98
C ASP A 281 -0.13 -19.10 -6.20
N ILE A 282 0.75 -18.09 -6.29
CA ILE A 282 1.74 -18.02 -7.38
C ILE A 282 2.79 -19.14 -7.22
N ASN A 283 3.25 -19.38 -5.99
CA ASN A 283 4.18 -20.48 -5.72
C ASN A 283 3.51 -21.84 -5.93
N GLY A 284 2.23 -21.97 -5.62
CA GLY A 284 1.43 -23.16 -5.95
C GLY A 284 1.44 -23.43 -7.47
N ALA A 285 1.17 -22.41 -8.28
CA ALA A 285 1.19 -22.52 -9.73
C ALA A 285 2.58 -22.83 -10.31
N LEU A 286 3.66 -22.29 -9.70
CA LEU A 286 5.03 -22.59 -10.13
C LEU A 286 5.46 -24.04 -9.90
N LYS A 287 4.90 -24.69 -8.89
CA LYS A 287 5.27 -26.07 -8.47
C LYS A 287 4.30 -27.13 -9.03
N ALA A 288 3.14 -26.71 -9.53
CA ALA A 288 2.09 -27.63 -9.91
C ALA A 288 2.49 -28.52 -11.10
N ASN A 289 2.03 -29.76 -11.04
CA ASN A 289 2.29 -30.78 -12.04
C ASN A 289 1.68 -30.42 -13.41
N PRO A 290 2.47 -30.27 -14.47
CA PRO A 290 1.96 -29.92 -15.80
C PRO A 290 1.15 -31.05 -16.48
N PHE A 291 1.21 -32.30 -16.00
CA PHE A 291 0.36 -33.38 -16.49
C PHE A 291 -1.06 -33.30 -15.97
N LEU A 292 -1.30 -32.58 -14.88
CA LEU A 292 -2.64 -32.39 -14.34
C LEU A 292 -3.45 -31.45 -15.26
N PRO A 293 -4.58 -31.90 -15.85
CA PRO A 293 -5.47 -31.02 -16.59
C PRO A 293 -6.14 -30.00 -15.65
N MET A 294 -6.48 -28.82 -16.17
CA MET A 294 -7.21 -27.82 -15.37
C MET A 294 -8.62 -28.29 -15.05
N TYR A 295 -9.29 -28.90 -16.03
CA TYR A 295 -10.68 -29.36 -15.92
C TYR A 295 -10.77 -30.85 -16.31
N ASP A 296 -11.72 -31.53 -15.72
CA ASP A 296 -12.13 -32.87 -16.11
C ASP A 296 -13.08 -32.86 -17.32
N GLU A 297 -13.58 -34.04 -17.71
CA GLU A 297 -14.48 -34.21 -18.84
C GLU A 297 -15.86 -33.55 -18.63
N ASN A 298 -16.23 -33.28 -17.36
CA ASN A 298 -17.50 -32.60 -17.01
C ASN A 298 -17.35 -31.07 -16.96
N GLY A 299 -16.11 -30.56 -17.06
CA GLY A 299 -15.79 -29.15 -16.93
C GLY A 299 -15.59 -28.70 -15.49
N ASP A 300 -15.53 -29.62 -14.53
CA ASP A 300 -15.17 -29.35 -13.14
C ASP A 300 -13.64 -29.32 -12.99
N TYR A 301 -13.14 -28.69 -11.93
CA TYR A 301 -11.70 -28.69 -11.67
C TYR A 301 -11.21 -30.09 -11.40
N HIS A 302 -10.15 -30.47 -12.12
CA HIS A 302 -9.61 -31.81 -12.03
C HIS A 302 -9.05 -32.12 -10.64
N TYR A 303 -9.41 -33.29 -10.08
CA TYR A 303 -8.80 -33.88 -8.90
C TYR A 303 -7.37 -34.32 -9.19
N ALA A 304 -6.55 -34.49 -8.14
CA ALA A 304 -5.18 -35.01 -8.23
C ALA A 304 -5.07 -36.25 -9.12
N LEU A 305 -3.92 -36.42 -9.75
CA LEU A 305 -3.64 -37.59 -10.59
C LEU A 305 -3.50 -38.86 -9.74
N PRO A 306 -3.89 -40.05 -10.24
CA PRO A 306 -3.80 -41.29 -9.48
C PRO A 306 -2.37 -41.65 -8.99
N TRP A 307 -1.35 -41.19 -9.71
CA TRP A 307 0.04 -41.41 -9.38
C TRP A 307 0.71 -40.22 -8.65
N ASP A 308 0.03 -39.06 -8.60
CA ASP A 308 0.42 -37.86 -7.87
C ASP A 308 -0.75 -37.41 -7.00
N VAL A 309 -1.08 -38.20 -6.00
CA VAL A 309 -2.26 -38.06 -5.14
C VAL A 309 -2.25 -36.82 -4.24
N THR A 310 -1.13 -36.12 -4.18
CA THR A 310 -0.95 -34.89 -3.39
C THR A 310 -0.79 -33.63 -4.24
N GLY A 311 -0.68 -33.82 -5.57
CA GLY A 311 -0.59 -32.71 -6.52
C GLY A 311 -1.94 -32.05 -6.75
N GLU A 312 -2.15 -30.90 -6.14
CA GLU A 312 -3.40 -30.15 -6.28
C GLU A 312 -3.46 -29.29 -7.55
N ASN A 313 -4.69 -29.00 -7.98
CA ASN A 313 -4.99 -27.98 -8.98
C ASN A 313 -4.87 -26.58 -8.35
N PRO A 314 -3.83 -25.79 -8.68
CA PRO A 314 -3.58 -24.52 -8.00
C PRO A 314 -4.63 -23.44 -8.33
N ILE A 315 -5.25 -23.51 -9.50
CA ILE A 315 -6.32 -22.59 -9.89
C ILE A 315 -7.59 -22.87 -9.11
N ALA A 316 -7.93 -24.13 -8.92
CA ALA A 316 -9.07 -24.54 -8.11
C ALA A 316 -8.87 -24.16 -6.63
N LEU A 317 -7.68 -24.44 -6.08
CA LEU A 317 -7.35 -24.08 -4.70
C LEU A 317 -7.45 -22.57 -4.48
N MET A 318 -6.83 -21.78 -5.36
CA MET A 318 -6.91 -20.32 -5.33
C MET A 318 -8.36 -19.83 -5.35
N LYS A 319 -9.19 -20.36 -6.26
CA LYS A 319 -10.60 -19.98 -6.37
C LYS A 319 -11.41 -20.33 -5.12
N TYR A 320 -11.23 -21.54 -4.60
CA TYR A 320 -12.01 -22.01 -3.46
C TYR A 320 -11.50 -21.45 -2.14
N ALA A 321 -10.20 -21.46 -1.89
CA ALA A 321 -9.64 -21.01 -0.63
C ALA A 321 -9.55 -19.51 -0.49
N HIS A 322 -9.32 -18.79 -1.60
CA HIS A 322 -9.01 -17.35 -1.56
C HIS A 322 -9.93 -16.48 -2.45
N GLY A 323 -10.75 -17.09 -3.32
CA GLY A 323 -11.56 -16.38 -4.32
C GLY A 323 -12.68 -15.51 -3.77
N GLN A 324 -13.06 -15.72 -2.51
CA GLN A 324 -14.15 -14.98 -1.86
C GLN A 324 -13.65 -14.30 -0.60
N ASN A 325 -12.75 -13.34 -0.76
CA ASN A 325 -12.27 -12.48 0.30
C ASN A 325 -12.48 -11.01 -0.05
N LEU A 326 -12.74 -10.21 0.98
CA LEU A 326 -12.91 -8.77 0.84
C LEU A 326 -12.38 -8.07 2.09
N THR A 327 -11.43 -7.18 1.90
CA THR A 327 -10.95 -6.28 2.94
C THR A 327 -11.47 -4.87 2.64
N LYS A 328 -12.15 -4.26 3.61
CA LYS A 328 -12.56 -2.85 3.56
C LYS A 328 -11.81 -2.08 4.62
N LYS A 329 -11.29 -0.90 4.25
CA LYS A 329 -10.57 -0.05 5.17
C LYS A 329 -11.12 1.37 5.11
N HIS A 330 -11.40 1.92 6.29
CA HIS A 330 -11.69 3.34 6.50
C HIS A 330 -10.50 3.93 7.25
N ASN A 331 -9.93 4.98 6.71
CA ASN A 331 -8.86 5.72 7.36
C ASN A 331 -9.25 7.18 7.48
N ILE A 332 -9.17 7.72 8.69
CA ILE A 332 -9.40 9.12 8.99
C ILE A 332 -8.11 9.69 9.57
N LYS A 333 -7.69 10.82 9.02
CA LYS A 333 -6.64 11.65 9.58
C LYS A 333 -7.18 13.07 9.68
N ALA A 334 -7.15 13.63 10.87
CA ALA A 334 -7.57 14.99 11.13
C ALA A 334 -6.53 15.72 11.96
N ASN A 335 -6.34 16.98 11.69
CA ASN A 335 -5.50 17.87 12.49
C ASN A 335 -6.19 19.23 12.57
N VAL A 336 -6.40 19.72 13.79
CA VAL A 336 -6.89 21.08 14.03
C VAL A 336 -5.83 21.84 14.80
N TYR A 337 -5.65 23.12 14.46
CA TYR A 337 -4.67 23.93 15.13
C TYR A 337 -5.10 25.38 15.28
N VAL A 338 -4.60 26.01 16.35
CA VAL A 338 -4.70 27.44 16.57
C VAL A 338 -3.29 28.01 16.65
N THR A 339 -3.05 29.10 15.95
CA THR A 339 -1.81 29.88 16.06
C THR A 339 -2.15 31.24 16.64
N LEU A 340 -1.52 31.59 17.76
CA LEU A 340 -1.60 32.89 18.41
C LEU A 340 -0.26 33.63 18.22
N GLN A 341 -0.34 34.86 17.71
CA GLN A 341 0.81 35.76 17.58
C GLN A 341 0.52 37.05 18.38
N PRO A 342 0.77 37.05 19.71
CA PRO A 342 0.40 38.18 20.57
C PRO A 342 1.26 39.40 20.30
N ILE A 343 2.50 39.23 19.90
CA ILE A 343 3.44 40.27 19.47
C ILE A 343 4.15 39.84 18.20
N LYS A 344 4.69 40.78 17.47
CA LYS A 344 5.43 40.51 16.22
C LYS A 344 6.52 39.47 16.46
N ASN A 345 6.61 38.45 15.60
CA ASN A 345 7.58 37.36 15.59
C ASN A 345 7.45 36.32 16.73
N LEU A 346 6.57 36.46 17.71
CA LEU A 346 6.26 35.43 18.70
C LEU A 346 5.06 34.64 18.25
N LYS A 347 5.23 33.37 17.88
CA LYS A 347 4.16 32.48 17.46
C LYS A 347 4.01 31.34 18.47
N ILE A 348 2.80 31.19 18.98
CA ILE A 348 2.40 30.08 19.85
C ILE A 348 1.39 29.25 19.05
N LYS A 349 1.70 27.98 18.81
CA LYS A 349 0.81 27.08 18.08
C LYS A 349 0.43 25.90 18.97
N SER A 350 -0.87 25.64 19.08
CA SER A 350 -1.43 24.40 19.63
C SER A 350 -2.09 23.61 18.52
N SER A 351 -1.74 22.34 18.40
CA SER A 351 -2.19 21.45 17.34
C SER A 351 -2.64 20.12 17.92
N PHE A 352 -3.84 19.66 17.53
CA PHE A 352 -4.39 18.37 17.92
C PHE A 352 -4.64 17.51 16.69
N GLY A 353 -3.88 16.41 16.60
CA GLY A 353 -3.98 15.42 15.52
C GLY A 353 -4.70 14.17 15.98
N LEU A 354 -5.53 13.61 15.10
CA LEU A 354 -6.26 12.35 15.28
C LEU A 354 -6.00 11.44 14.09
N THR A 355 -5.76 10.17 14.35
CA THR A 355 -5.77 9.09 13.36
C THR A 355 -6.76 8.01 13.77
N MET A 356 -7.48 7.45 12.82
CA MET A 356 -8.39 6.33 13.05
C MET A 356 -8.38 5.41 11.83
N ASP A 357 -8.18 4.13 12.08
CA ASP A 357 -8.28 3.06 11.10
C ASP A 357 -9.38 2.09 11.54
N ALA A 358 -10.34 1.83 10.66
CA ALA A 358 -11.36 0.82 10.86
C ALA A 358 -11.32 -0.15 9.68
N ASN A 359 -10.87 -1.37 9.94
CA ASN A 359 -10.68 -2.39 8.93
C ASN A 359 -11.65 -3.54 9.15
N THR A 360 -12.25 -4.03 8.09
CA THR A 360 -13.03 -5.27 8.10
C THR A 360 -12.47 -6.24 7.07
N TYR A 361 -12.39 -7.49 7.44
CA TYR A 361 -12.06 -8.58 6.53
C TYR A 361 -13.15 -9.62 6.57
N ARG A 362 -13.61 -10.05 5.41
CA ARG A 362 -14.56 -11.15 5.27
C ARG A 362 -14.03 -12.14 4.25
N SER A 363 -14.15 -13.45 4.55
CA SER A 363 -13.88 -14.51 3.60
C SER A 363 -14.91 -15.63 3.72
N PHE A 364 -15.16 -16.30 2.60
CA PHE A 364 -15.93 -17.52 2.53
C PHE A 364 -15.09 -18.60 1.84
N VAL A 365 -15.00 -19.76 2.46
CA VAL A 365 -14.35 -20.95 1.90
C VAL A 365 -15.39 -22.04 1.76
N PRO A 366 -15.76 -22.47 0.53
CA PRO A 366 -16.71 -23.55 0.30
C PRO A 366 -16.14 -24.91 0.65
N VAL A 367 -16.98 -25.94 0.60
CA VAL A 367 -16.54 -27.34 0.58
C VAL A 367 -15.83 -27.61 -0.75
N TYR A 368 -14.67 -28.25 -0.71
CA TYR A 368 -13.93 -28.69 -1.89
C TYR A 368 -13.04 -29.88 -1.56
N GLU A 369 -12.71 -30.66 -2.60
CA GLU A 369 -11.74 -31.74 -2.53
C GLU A 369 -10.93 -31.73 -3.83
N LEU A 370 -9.62 -31.50 -3.74
CA LEU A 370 -8.72 -31.36 -4.89
C LEU A 370 -7.60 -32.39 -4.91
N ALA A 371 -7.24 -32.91 -3.75
CA ALA A 371 -6.23 -33.96 -3.58
C ALA A 371 -6.46 -34.68 -2.25
N SER A 372 -5.78 -35.79 -2.01
CA SER A 372 -5.91 -36.60 -0.80
C SER A 372 -5.67 -35.81 0.51
N ASN A 373 -4.85 -34.77 0.43
CA ASN A 373 -4.48 -33.89 1.56
C ASN A 373 -4.92 -32.44 1.36
N VAL A 374 -5.60 -32.12 0.26
CA VAL A 374 -6.07 -30.76 -0.08
C VAL A 374 -7.59 -30.76 -0.24
N TYR A 375 -8.25 -30.56 0.86
CA TYR A 375 -9.73 -30.55 0.93
C TYR A 375 -10.21 -29.61 2.03
N ASN A 376 -11.48 -29.23 1.93
CA ASN A 376 -12.24 -28.57 2.98
C ASN A 376 -13.59 -29.26 3.11
N LYS A 377 -13.88 -29.89 4.24
CA LYS A 377 -15.09 -30.71 4.43
C LYS A 377 -16.30 -29.89 4.85
N GLU A 378 -16.09 -28.69 5.36
CA GLU A 378 -17.14 -27.84 5.88
C GLU A 378 -16.94 -26.42 5.33
N ASN A 379 -18.00 -25.80 4.81
CA ASN A 379 -17.88 -24.42 4.42
C ASN A 379 -17.61 -23.51 5.62
N LYS A 380 -16.83 -22.46 5.42
CA LYS A 380 -16.40 -21.58 6.50
C LYS A 380 -16.54 -20.10 6.11
N VAL A 381 -17.22 -19.33 6.95
CA VAL A 381 -17.23 -17.86 6.91
C VAL A 381 -16.30 -17.34 8.00
N THR A 382 -15.47 -16.38 7.66
CA THR A 382 -14.66 -15.63 8.63
C THR A 382 -14.97 -14.15 8.50
N GLN A 383 -15.22 -13.49 9.63
CA GLN A 383 -15.39 -12.05 9.71
C GLN A 383 -14.42 -11.51 10.76
N GLN A 384 -13.64 -10.51 10.39
CA GLN A 384 -12.73 -9.81 11.30
C GLN A 384 -13.03 -8.31 11.24
N MET A 385 -12.98 -7.66 12.38
CA MET A 385 -13.07 -6.20 12.52
C MET A 385 -11.91 -5.74 13.39
N TYR A 386 -11.22 -4.74 12.93
CA TYR A 386 -10.10 -4.12 13.63
C TYR A 386 -10.31 -2.61 13.61
N ILE A 387 -10.29 -2.00 14.78
CA ILE A 387 -10.33 -0.55 14.94
C ILE A 387 -9.07 -0.14 15.68
N SER A 388 -8.36 0.84 15.16
CA SER A 388 -7.22 1.46 15.82
C SER A 388 -7.33 2.96 15.74
N SER A 389 -7.00 3.65 16.83
CA SER A 389 -6.96 5.10 16.87
C SER A 389 -5.72 5.59 17.59
N GLY A 390 -5.36 6.82 17.30
CA GLY A 390 -4.28 7.52 17.96
C GLY A 390 -4.52 9.02 17.94
N TRP A 391 -3.93 9.74 18.87
CA TRP A 391 -3.97 11.17 18.88
C TRP A 391 -2.62 11.76 19.31
N LEU A 392 -2.35 12.97 18.82
CA LEU A 392 -1.15 13.73 19.09
C LEU A 392 -1.55 15.15 19.46
N TRP A 393 -1.11 15.66 20.60
CA TRP A 393 -1.27 17.05 21.00
C TRP A 393 0.10 17.71 21.12
N GLU A 394 0.33 18.73 20.29
CA GLU A 394 1.59 19.47 20.25
C GLU A 394 1.35 20.94 20.56
N ASN A 395 2.22 21.50 21.39
CA ASN A 395 2.26 22.92 21.70
C ASN A 395 3.68 23.43 21.40
N THR A 396 3.79 24.49 20.63
CA THR A 396 5.08 25.10 20.30
C THR A 396 5.01 26.60 20.49
N ALA A 397 6.09 27.18 21.00
CA ALA A 397 6.29 28.61 21.01
C ALA A 397 7.61 28.94 20.32
N SER A 398 7.59 29.81 19.33
CA SER A 398 8.76 30.23 18.57
C SER A 398 8.86 31.73 18.54
N TYR A 399 10.09 32.22 18.69
CA TYR A 399 10.40 33.64 18.64
C TYR A 399 11.59 33.90 17.71
N ASP A 400 11.34 34.74 16.69
CA ASP A 400 12.34 35.16 15.72
C ASP A 400 12.82 36.58 16.08
N PHE A 401 14.11 36.77 16.30
CA PHE A 401 14.66 38.08 16.62
C PHE A 401 15.99 38.36 15.92
N LYS A 402 16.30 39.63 15.77
CA LYS A 402 17.52 40.11 15.17
C LYS A 402 18.26 40.93 16.21
N ILE A 403 19.57 40.70 16.38
CA ILE A 403 20.44 41.52 17.20
C ILE A 403 21.00 42.70 16.39
N ASN A 404 21.31 42.44 15.11
CA ASN A 404 21.73 43.44 14.14
C ASN A 404 21.40 42.95 12.71
N GLU A 405 21.82 43.66 11.66
CA GLU A 405 21.55 43.27 10.28
C GLU A 405 22.13 41.91 9.88
N ASN A 406 23.19 41.45 10.55
CA ASN A 406 23.92 40.24 10.22
C ASN A 406 23.55 39.02 11.10
N HIS A 407 22.92 39.23 12.25
CA HIS A 407 22.61 38.17 13.20
C HIS A 407 21.11 37.98 13.39
N ASN A 408 20.58 36.89 12.82
CA ASN A 408 19.19 36.47 12.96
C ASN A 408 19.14 35.21 13.83
N PHE A 409 18.31 35.22 14.85
CA PHE A 409 18.11 34.11 15.77
C PHE A 409 16.66 33.64 15.70
N SER A 410 16.49 32.33 15.82
CA SER A 410 15.18 31.69 16.01
C SER A 410 15.31 30.74 17.21
N ALA A 411 14.45 30.94 18.19
CA ALA A 411 14.36 30.07 19.37
C ALA A 411 12.98 29.42 19.37
N MET A 412 12.93 28.12 19.68
CA MET A 412 11.67 27.36 19.78
C MET A 412 11.69 26.47 21.02
N ILE A 413 10.58 26.45 21.73
CA ILE A 413 10.28 25.47 22.78
C ILE A 413 9.01 24.71 22.36
N GLY A 414 8.97 23.42 22.65
CA GLY A 414 7.82 22.58 22.30
C GLY A 414 7.54 21.51 23.33
N GLN A 415 6.29 21.10 23.38
CA GLN A 415 5.79 19.98 24.16
C GLN A 415 4.90 19.13 23.23
N SER A 416 5.03 17.81 23.32
CA SER A 416 4.12 16.88 22.63
C SER A 416 3.66 15.77 23.58
N ILE A 417 2.41 15.39 23.45
CA ILE A 417 1.80 14.23 24.11
C ILE A 417 1.15 13.41 23.02
N GLU A 418 1.49 12.14 22.98
CA GLU A 418 0.96 11.23 21.98
C GLU A 418 0.44 9.96 22.64
N ARG A 419 -0.65 9.45 22.11
CA ARG A 419 -1.17 8.13 22.40
C ARG A 419 -1.58 7.44 21.10
N SER A 420 -1.09 6.21 20.90
CA SER A 420 -1.36 5.41 19.70
C SER A 420 -1.76 3.99 20.08
N GLY A 421 -2.30 3.25 19.13
CA GLY A 421 -2.67 1.85 19.32
C GLY A 421 -3.88 1.63 20.22
N LEU A 422 -4.77 2.62 20.31
CA LEU A 422 -6.05 2.47 20.99
C LEU A 422 -7.01 1.76 20.05
N GLY A 423 -7.32 0.50 20.32
CA GLY A 423 -8.22 -0.21 19.45
C GLY A 423 -8.59 -1.59 19.91
N ASP A 424 -9.56 -2.15 19.21
CA ASP A 424 -10.14 -3.45 19.46
C ASP A 424 -10.05 -4.32 18.21
N ASN A 425 -9.93 -5.62 18.43
CA ASN A 425 -9.97 -6.62 17.38
C ASN A 425 -11.04 -7.65 17.72
N LEU A 426 -11.99 -7.83 16.81
CA LEU A 426 -13.01 -8.87 16.88
C LEU A 426 -12.84 -9.82 15.70
N SER A 427 -12.69 -11.10 15.98
CA SER A 427 -12.66 -12.15 14.96
C SER A 427 -13.73 -13.20 15.29
N ALA A 428 -14.54 -13.53 14.32
CA ALA A 428 -15.53 -14.59 14.39
C ALA A 428 -15.44 -15.47 13.16
N SER A 429 -15.61 -16.78 13.34
CA SER A 429 -15.77 -17.71 12.24
C SER A 429 -16.90 -18.68 12.54
N ASN A 430 -17.62 -19.06 11.49
CA ASN A 430 -18.69 -20.06 11.54
C ASN A 430 -18.47 -21.09 10.46
N VAL A 431 -18.62 -22.35 10.80
CA VAL A 431 -18.60 -23.49 9.87
C VAL A 431 -20.02 -23.92 9.54
N ASN A 432 -20.21 -24.57 8.41
CA ASN A 432 -21.52 -24.98 7.89
C ASN A 432 -22.53 -23.82 7.76
N SER A 433 -22.02 -22.66 7.41
CA SER A 433 -22.82 -21.48 7.14
C SER A 433 -23.64 -21.67 5.86
N ILE A 434 -24.86 -21.19 5.85
CA ILE A 434 -25.78 -21.23 4.71
C ILE A 434 -25.67 -20.03 3.77
N PHE A 435 -24.58 -19.29 3.83
CA PHE A 435 -24.34 -18.14 2.95
C PHE A 435 -23.74 -18.55 1.64
#